data_b061bc63136f61970270d92bf9e46879
#
_entry.id   b061bc63136f61970270d92bf9e46879
#
_cell.length_a   1.000
_cell.length_b   1.000
_cell.length_c   1.000
_cell.angle_alpha   90.00
_cell.angle_beta   90.00
_cell.angle_gamma   90.00
#
_symmetry.space_group_name_H-M   'P 1'
#
loop_
_entity.id
_entity.type
_entity.pdbx_description
1 polymer ?
#
loop_
_entity_poly.entity_id
_entity_poly.type
_entity_poly.pdbx_seq_one_letter_code
_entity_poly.pdbx_strand_id
1 'polypeptide(L)'
;MRYSEMKPSKQSPFADYPTKIVAEGHNVRVPEFRFNFSGGMGGKAEGLFYFRECLDRNRKVLLQHFKDTHFVCPKTSVVLTSCFDEFVGRNNLAKQVGTGMTDGEVAAKFLSSEFSNAQREVFAEMMKYHVRPIIVRSSGLNEDAERASFAGIYSSVFLPNCHEDFNVRLMQFEAALKLVYASMFTEQARAYRSRVGVVGDGEKMAALVQNVVGRRWVDRKTGGLAYYPEISFAAFSHDDFATGESRGSDGMARLAFGLGPGVVEGEKAVCVNLGMPRTLNELLGNKQAASGAPRNFYFLDLCKDGQMPMGENHFLNKHPIIERADLSLVRRNFSQYEWNDDRVSHHCLYSPEVKSLEAAPLMLFHQFIKDNALRFIPAVQALLKSVLEPFFGCNIDFEGAADVVNDREGRRHLVLYVLQARPQVRVDTGRVEMLPKVNEKNTVVQARRAVGKGRQSFSHFIYIPPEKFNYRSSSSIAEEIGRINSSLSVFGTSRYFLGVPGRLGTSDEALGIQANFSNISNAGGVVEYPIREDLAPDASQGTHFMEAVRSVGMAFISSEMGGLNVENLRRLGKRVERGAWKYAEVYSFEKPLRLDIDKQGNAILYHRE
;
A
#
# COMPACT_ATOMS: atom_id res chain seq x y z
N MET A 1 22.45 -25.65 19.30
CA MET A 1 23.37 -25.23 18.21
C MET A 1 23.47 -23.71 18.21
N ARG A 2 24.65 -23.16 18.25
CA ARG A 2 24.83 -21.70 18.22
C ARG A 2 24.59 -21.19 16.80
N TYR A 3 23.79 -20.15 16.64
CA TYR A 3 23.44 -19.50 15.35
C TYR A 3 24.64 -19.12 14.45
N SER A 4 25.86 -19.06 15.01
CA SER A 4 27.10 -18.77 14.30
C SER A 4 27.59 -19.89 13.36
N GLU A 5 26.99 -21.07 13.39
CA GLU A 5 27.42 -22.23 12.58
C GLU A 5 26.53 -22.50 11.36
N MET A 6 25.43 -21.77 11.19
CA MET A 6 24.60 -21.87 9.99
C MET A 6 25.20 -21.06 8.85
N LYS A 7 26.27 -21.55 8.23
CA LYS A 7 26.62 -21.10 6.89
C LYS A 7 25.44 -21.41 5.97
N PRO A 8 24.94 -20.45 5.18
CA PRO A 8 23.87 -20.74 4.22
C PRO A 8 24.35 -21.91 3.35
N SER A 9 23.66 -23.04 3.40
CA SER A 9 23.99 -24.16 2.53
C SER A 9 23.83 -23.65 1.09
N LYS A 10 24.86 -23.85 0.26
CA LYS A 10 24.87 -23.49 -1.16
C LYS A 10 23.72 -24.16 -1.95
N GLN A 11 22.96 -25.03 -1.33
CA GLN A 11 21.85 -25.79 -1.92
C GLN A 11 20.45 -25.31 -1.51
N SER A 12 20.33 -24.20 -0.75
CA SER A 12 19.00 -23.68 -0.40
C SER A 12 18.27 -23.18 -1.65
N PRO A 13 17.04 -23.65 -1.94
CA PRO A 13 16.26 -23.21 -3.10
C PRO A 13 15.90 -21.72 -3.09
N PHE A 14 16.19 -21.03 -1.98
CA PHE A 14 15.87 -19.61 -1.80
C PHE A 14 17.01 -18.65 -2.15
N ALA A 15 18.29 -19.10 -2.03
CA ALA A 15 19.42 -18.18 -2.04
C ALA A 15 19.62 -17.47 -3.39
N ASP A 16 19.34 -18.17 -4.51
CA ASP A 16 19.72 -17.73 -5.85
C ASP A 16 18.55 -17.60 -6.83
N TYR A 17 17.34 -17.31 -6.34
CA TYR A 17 16.17 -17.31 -7.22
C TYR A 17 16.23 -16.30 -8.37
N PRO A 18 16.56 -15.02 -8.15
CA PRO A 18 16.69 -14.07 -9.25
C PRO A 18 17.81 -14.46 -10.21
N THR A 19 18.95 -14.90 -9.69
CA THR A 19 20.09 -15.38 -10.50
C THR A 19 19.74 -16.62 -11.32
N LYS A 20 18.97 -17.55 -10.73
CA LYS A 20 18.47 -18.73 -11.42
C LYS A 20 17.52 -18.38 -12.56
N ILE A 21 16.65 -17.38 -12.38
CA ILE A 21 15.75 -16.88 -13.44
C ILE A 21 16.56 -16.40 -14.63
N VAL A 22 17.60 -15.60 -14.37
CA VAL A 22 18.49 -15.06 -15.41
C VAL A 22 19.26 -16.19 -16.11
N ALA A 23 19.80 -17.16 -15.35
CA ALA A 23 20.55 -18.29 -15.90
C ALA A 23 19.70 -19.23 -16.76
N GLU A 24 18.41 -19.36 -16.52
CA GLU A 24 17.49 -20.17 -17.32
C GLU A 24 17.10 -19.50 -18.66
N GLY A 25 17.49 -18.22 -18.88
CA GLY A 25 17.30 -17.51 -20.15
C GLY A 25 15.84 -17.18 -20.52
N HIS A 26 14.90 -17.36 -19.61
CA HIS A 26 13.49 -17.08 -19.84
C HIS A 26 13.10 -15.67 -19.41
N ASN A 27 13.08 -14.72 -20.35
CA ASN A 27 12.78 -13.31 -20.07
C ASN A 27 11.30 -13.03 -19.71
N VAL A 28 10.38 -13.95 -20.01
CA VAL A 28 8.98 -13.89 -19.54
C VAL A 28 8.65 -15.24 -18.94
N ARG A 29 8.41 -15.27 -17.63
CA ARG A 29 8.11 -16.48 -16.88
C ARG A 29 6.74 -16.38 -16.22
N VAL A 30 5.85 -17.24 -16.70
CA VAL A 30 4.45 -17.28 -16.26
C VAL A 30 4.13 -18.70 -15.81
N PRO A 31 4.36 -19.05 -14.53
CA PRO A 31 4.05 -20.39 -14.03
C PRO A 31 2.56 -20.65 -14.05
N GLU A 32 2.21 -21.93 -14.03
CA GLU A 32 0.83 -22.38 -13.98
C GLU A 32 0.15 -21.87 -12.69
N PHE A 33 -1.08 -21.37 -12.83
CA PHE A 33 -2.00 -21.15 -11.72
C PHE A 33 -2.64 -22.46 -11.32
N ARG A 34 -2.67 -22.74 -10.02
CA ARG A 34 -3.37 -23.90 -9.48
C ARG A 34 -4.60 -23.44 -8.72
N PHE A 35 -5.74 -23.98 -9.10
CA PHE A 35 -7.00 -23.75 -8.43
C PHE A 35 -7.34 -24.95 -7.55
N ASN A 36 -7.71 -24.67 -6.30
CA ASN A 36 -8.06 -25.65 -5.31
C ASN A 36 -9.48 -25.36 -4.81
N PHE A 37 -10.31 -26.40 -4.66
CA PHE A 37 -11.75 -26.30 -4.36
C PHE A 37 -12.58 -25.85 -5.57
N SER A 38 -13.77 -25.26 -5.32
CA SER A 38 -14.68 -24.74 -6.34
C SER A 38 -15.22 -23.36 -5.97
N GLY A 39 -15.97 -22.72 -6.86
CA GLY A 39 -16.56 -21.40 -6.64
C GLY A 39 -15.77 -20.26 -7.26
N GLY A 40 -15.96 -19.04 -6.77
CA GLY A 40 -15.29 -17.84 -7.26
C GLY A 40 -13.84 -17.73 -6.78
N MET A 41 -13.01 -17.07 -7.59
CA MET A 41 -11.60 -16.85 -7.26
C MET A 41 -11.34 -15.48 -6.58
N GLY A 42 -12.31 -14.56 -6.66
CA GLY A 42 -12.20 -13.20 -6.11
C GLY A 42 -11.34 -12.26 -6.94
N GLY A 43 -11.49 -10.96 -6.69
CA GLY A 43 -10.96 -9.92 -7.57
C GLY A 43 -9.46 -9.88 -7.67
N LYS A 44 -8.70 -10.03 -6.58
CA LYS A 44 -7.23 -10.06 -6.65
C LYS A 44 -6.71 -11.23 -7.49
N ALA A 45 -7.32 -12.42 -7.35
CA ALA A 45 -6.91 -13.57 -8.14
C ALA A 45 -7.26 -13.38 -9.62
N GLU A 46 -8.42 -12.80 -9.92
CA GLU A 46 -8.83 -12.46 -11.28
C GLU A 46 -7.86 -11.44 -11.91
N GLY A 47 -7.55 -10.36 -11.22
CA GLY A 47 -6.62 -9.34 -11.70
C GLY A 47 -5.24 -9.91 -12.02
N LEU A 48 -4.70 -10.76 -11.14
CA LEU A 48 -3.42 -11.42 -11.37
C LEU A 48 -3.49 -12.45 -12.51
N PHE A 49 -4.60 -13.19 -12.63
CA PHE A 49 -4.82 -14.12 -13.72
C PHE A 49 -4.85 -13.41 -15.07
N TYR A 50 -5.59 -12.32 -15.19
CA TYR A 50 -5.63 -11.51 -16.41
C TYR A 50 -4.29 -10.87 -16.73
N PHE A 51 -3.57 -10.39 -15.71
CA PHE A 51 -2.23 -9.85 -15.93
C PHE A 51 -1.28 -10.92 -16.50
N ARG A 52 -1.33 -12.13 -15.97
CA ARG A 52 -0.56 -13.26 -16.49
C ARG A 52 -0.87 -13.49 -17.98
N GLU A 53 -2.15 -13.53 -18.36
CA GLU A 53 -2.58 -13.68 -19.75
C GLU A 53 -2.04 -12.54 -20.64
N CYS A 54 -2.05 -11.30 -20.15
CA CYS A 54 -1.48 -10.15 -20.84
C CYS A 54 0.02 -10.31 -21.09
N LEU A 55 0.78 -10.76 -20.08
CA LEU A 55 2.22 -11.01 -20.23
C LEU A 55 2.50 -12.09 -21.28
N ASP A 56 1.76 -13.18 -21.25
CA ASP A 56 1.95 -14.29 -22.20
C ASP A 56 1.65 -13.86 -23.64
N ARG A 57 0.53 -13.17 -23.85
CA ARG A 57 0.14 -12.63 -25.17
C ARG A 57 1.16 -11.63 -25.73
N ASN A 58 1.75 -10.80 -24.88
CA ASN A 58 2.71 -9.77 -25.27
C ASN A 58 4.18 -10.22 -25.17
N ARG A 59 4.41 -11.49 -24.89
CA ARG A 59 5.75 -12.07 -24.66
C ARG A 59 6.76 -11.70 -25.74
N LYS A 60 6.40 -11.86 -27.01
CA LYS A 60 7.32 -11.56 -28.15
C LYS A 60 7.73 -10.09 -28.17
N VAL A 61 6.79 -9.19 -27.97
CA VAL A 61 7.04 -7.73 -27.97
C VAL A 61 7.93 -7.33 -26.79
N LEU A 62 7.65 -7.85 -25.60
CA LEU A 62 8.46 -7.60 -24.42
C LEU A 62 9.90 -8.10 -24.60
N LEU A 63 10.10 -9.30 -25.15
CA LEU A 63 11.42 -9.86 -25.43
C LEU A 63 12.22 -9.03 -26.45
N GLN A 64 11.57 -8.47 -27.45
CA GLN A 64 12.24 -7.65 -28.46
C GLN A 64 12.76 -6.33 -27.88
N HIS A 65 11.99 -5.72 -26.98
CA HIS A 65 12.29 -4.39 -26.45
C HIS A 65 13.10 -4.40 -25.14
N PHE A 66 13.04 -5.49 -24.37
CA PHE A 66 13.63 -5.60 -23.02
C PHE A 66 14.45 -6.88 -22.87
N LYS A 67 15.59 -6.96 -23.59
CA LYS A 67 16.43 -8.17 -23.62
C LYS A 67 17.04 -8.54 -22.27
N ASP A 68 17.40 -7.54 -21.46
CA ASP A 68 18.03 -7.72 -20.15
C ASP A 68 17.02 -7.56 -18.99
N THR A 69 15.70 -7.59 -19.30
CA THR A 69 14.63 -7.56 -18.31
C THR A 69 13.86 -8.87 -18.32
N HIS A 70 13.70 -9.46 -17.13
CA HIS A 70 12.95 -10.69 -16.92
C HIS A 70 11.62 -10.33 -16.22
N PHE A 71 10.50 -10.57 -16.90
CA PHE A 71 9.16 -10.37 -16.35
C PHE A 71 8.69 -11.68 -15.71
N VAL A 72 8.40 -11.65 -14.40
CA VAL A 72 8.15 -12.87 -13.62
C VAL A 72 6.84 -12.75 -12.84
N CYS A 73 5.90 -13.65 -13.14
CA CYS A 73 4.78 -13.91 -12.26
C CYS A 73 5.20 -14.97 -11.23
N PRO A 74 5.07 -14.74 -9.91
CA PRO A 74 5.41 -15.76 -8.92
C PRO A 74 4.43 -16.93 -8.95
N LYS A 75 4.88 -18.10 -8.46
CA LYS A 75 4.00 -19.27 -8.28
C LYS A 75 2.81 -18.90 -7.40
N THR A 76 1.62 -19.22 -7.87
CA THR A 76 0.37 -18.89 -7.21
C THR A 76 -0.58 -20.07 -7.21
N SER A 77 -1.19 -20.34 -6.06
CA SER A 77 -2.36 -21.21 -5.90
C SER A 77 -3.53 -20.38 -5.42
N VAL A 78 -4.73 -20.73 -5.83
CA VAL A 78 -5.96 -20.06 -5.39
C VAL A 78 -6.81 -21.07 -4.63
N VAL A 79 -7.16 -20.72 -3.40
CA VAL A 79 -8.17 -21.42 -2.58
C VAL A 79 -9.51 -20.76 -2.88
N LEU A 80 -10.37 -21.41 -3.64
CA LEU A 80 -11.64 -20.87 -4.10
C LEU A 80 -12.69 -20.81 -2.97
N THR A 81 -13.76 -20.06 -3.19
CA THR A 81 -14.73 -19.68 -2.14
C THR A 81 -15.46 -20.83 -1.47
N SER A 82 -15.59 -22.01 -2.08
CA SER A 82 -16.24 -23.14 -1.42
C SER A 82 -15.51 -23.63 -0.17
N CYS A 83 -14.17 -23.43 -0.12
CA CYS A 83 -13.39 -23.73 1.07
C CYS A 83 -13.80 -22.83 2.26
N PHE A 84 -14.02 -21.54 1.99
CA PHE A 84 -14.51 -20.58 2.99
C PHE A 84 -15.93 -20.95 3.45
N ASP A 85 -16.83 -21.22 2.50
CA ASP A 85 -18.23 -21.59 2.80
C ASP A 85 -18.31 -22.82 3.71
N GLU A 86 -17.55 -23.88 3.38
CA GLU A 86 -17.47 -25.10 4.19
C GLU A 86 -16.91 -24.82 5.58
N PHE A 87 -15.80 -24.07 5.69
CA PHE A 87 -15.16 -23.75 6.96
C PHE A 87 -16.08 -22.94 7.87
N VAL A 88 -16.69 -21.87 7.34
CA VAL A 88 -17.61 -21.01 8.10
C VAL A 88 -18.87 -21.76 8.51
N GLY A 89 -19.44 -22.54 7.58
CA GLY A 89 -20.64 -23.32 7.83
C GLY A 89 -20.43 -24.42 8.88
N ARG A 90 -19.36 -25.23 8.73
CA ARG A 90 -18.98 -26.30 9.66
C ARG A 90 -18.82 -25.81 11.11
N ASN A 91 -18.20 -24.67 11.29
CA ASN A 91 -17.92 -24.09 12.59
C ASN A 91 -19.01 -23.09 13.07
N ASN A 92 -20.10 -22.91 12.34
CA ASN A 92 -21.19 -21.95 12.63
C ASN A 92 -20.70 -20.51 12.87
N LEU A 93 -19.61 -20.08 12.21
CA LEU A 93 -18.93 -18.82 12.49
C LEU A 93 -19.81 -17.60 12.19
N ALA A 94 -20.62 -17.65 11.12
CA ALA A 94 -21.52 -16.57 10.76
C ALA A 94 -22.54 -16.20 11.87
N LYS A 95 -22.92 -17.18 12.72
CA LYS A 95 -23.82 -16.95 13.85
C LYS A 95 -23.07 -16.55 15.15
N GLN A 96 -21.80 -16.95 15.25
CA GLN A 96 -21.00 -16.76 16.48
C GLN A 96 -20.22 -15.46 16.49
N VAL A 97 -19.98 -14.85 15.32
CA VAL A 97 -19.23 -13.62 15.18
C VAL A 97 -20.21 -12.45 15.01
N GLY A 98 -20.42 -11.72 16.11
CA GLY A 98 -21.36 -10.59 16.16
C GLY A 98 -20.69 -9.22 16.04
N THR A 99 -21.51 -8.17 15.92
CA THR A 99 -21.06 -6.77 15.84
C THR A 99 -20.45 -6.21 17.13
N GLY A 100 -20.58 -6.92 18.25
CA GLY A 100 -20.00 -6.50 19.54
C GLY A 100 -18.63 -7.10 19.86
N MET A 101 -18.09 -7.97 19.00
CA MET A 101 -16.78 -8.58 19.18
C MET A 101 -15.67 -7.65 18.67
N THR A 102 -14.57 -7.59 19.41
CA THR A 102 -13.34 -6.96 18.96
C THR A 102 -12.68 -7.79 17.85
N ASP A 103 -11.82 -7.16 17.06
CA ASP A 103 -11.09 -7.85 15.97
C ASP A 103 -10.21 -8.99 16.51
N GLY A 104 -9.65 -8.82 17.73
CA GLY A 104 -8.90 -9.86 18.44
C GLY A 104 -9.75 -11.07 18.82
N GLU A 105 -10.97 -10.86 19.32
CA GLU A 105 -11.91 -11.94 19.65
C GLU A 105 -12.38 -12.68 18.38
N VAL A 106 -12.61 -11.94 17.29
CA VAL A 106 -12.91 -12.54 15.97
C VAL A 106 -11.75 -13.43 15.52
N ALA A 107 -10.52 -12.93 15.53
CA ALA A 107 -9.34 -13.70 15.15
C ALA A 107 -9.16 -14.95 16.02
N ALA A 108 -9.30 -14.84 17.34
CA ALA A 108 -9.21 -15.98 18.27
C ALA A 108 -10.26 -17.05 17.98
N LYS A 109 -11.49 -16.64 17.63
CA LYS A 109 -12.58 -17.55 17.27
C LYS A 109 -12.27 -18.33 16.00
N PHE A 110 -11.75 -17.67 14.97
CA PHE A 110 -11.34 -18.32 13.73
C PHE A 110 -10.16 -19.27 13.94
N LEU A 111 -9.14 -18.85 14.69
CA LEU A 111 -7.96 -19.67 14.99
C LEU A 111 -8.33 -20.95 15.75
N SER A 112 -9.29 -20.90 16.68
CA SER A 112 -9.76 -22.07 17.44
C SER A 112 -10.69 -23.00 16.65
N SER A 113 -11.15 -22.61 15.47
CA SER A 113 -12.01 -23.40 14.59
C SER A 113 -11.19 -24.37 13.74
N GLU A 114 -11.80 -25.44 13.24
CA GLU A 114 -11.08 -26.50 12.53
C GLU A 114 -11.53 -26.66 11.07
N PHE A 115 -10.57 -26.86 10.18
CA PHE A 115 -10.82 -27.33 8.82
C PHE A 115 -11.20 -28.82 8.82
N SER A 116 -11.97 -29.27 7.83
CA SER A 116 -12.24 -30.70 7.65
C SER A 116 -10.96 -31.46 7.22
N ASN A 117 -10.94 -32.77 7.44
CA ASN A 117 -9.82 -33.61 6.97
C ASN A 117 -9.63 -33.51 5.45
N ALA A 118 -10.72 -33.46 4.70
CA ALA A 118 -10.67 -33.29 3.25
C ALA A 118 -10.02 -31.96 2.83
N GLN A 119 -10.34 -30.85 3.53
CA GLN A 119 -9.68 -29.56 3.28
C GLN A 119 -8.18 -29.64 3.59
N ARG A 120 -7.80 -30.28 4.72
CA ARG A 120 -6.39 -30.43 5.12
C ARG A 120 -5.57 -31.25 4.14
N GLU A 121 -6.15 -32.31 3.55
CA GLU A 121 -5.52 -33.11 2.50
C GLU A 121 -5.21 -32.25 1.26
N VAL A 122 -6.16 -31.43 0.82
CA VAL A 122 -5.96 -30.49 -0.30
C VAL A 122 -4.87 -29.47 0.02
N PHE A 123 -4.85 -28.93 1.25
CA PHE A 123 -3.83 -28.01 1.69
C PHE A 123 -2.43 -28.66 1.70
N ALA A 124 -2.33 -29.90 2.15
CA ALA A 124 -1.07 -30.63 2.17
C ALA A 124 -0.50 -30.80 0.75
N GLU A 125 -1.33 -31.16 -0.23
CA GLU A 125 -0.90 -31.27 -1.63
C GLU A 125 -0.52 -29.91 -2.22
N MET A 126 -1.28 -28.86 -1.92
CA MET A 126 -0.96 -27.51 -2.37
C MET A 126 0.36 -27.01 -1.77
N MET A 127 0.61 -27.25 -0.48
CA MET A 127 1.82 -26.80 0.20
C MET A 127 3.09 -27.53 -0.28
N LYS A 128 3.01 -28.73 -0.82
CA LYS A 128 4.12 -29.40 -1.52
C LYS A 128 4.56 -28.63 -2.78
N TYR A 129 3.66 -27.89 -3.42
CA TYR A 129 3.97 -27.06 -4.58
C TYR A 129 4.72 -25.78 -4.19
N HIS A 130 4.49 -25.25 -2.97
CA HIS A 130 5.11 -24.04 -2.46
C HIS A 130 6.29 -24.36 -1.53
N VAL A 131 7.51 -24.30 -2.07
CA VAL A 131 8.75 -24.62 -1.34
C VAL A 131 9.55 -23.37 -0.91
N ARG A 132 8.94 -22.21 -0.94
CA ARG A 132 9.52 -20.90 -0.62
C ARG A 132 8.67 -20.18 0.39
N PRO A 133 9.16 -19.06 0.97
CA PRO A 133 8.29 -18.14 1.68
C PRO A 133 7.04 -17.83 0.87
N ILE A 134 5.90 -17.78 1.53
CA ILE A 134 4.60 -17.51 0.92
C ILE A 134 3.90 -16.34 1.59
N ILE A 135 2.98 -15.75 0.85
CA ILE A 135 1.98 -14.83 1.38
C ILE A 135 0.60 -15.42 1.10
N VAL A 136 -0.25 -15.46 2.11
CA VAL A 136 -1.67 -15.80 1.99
C VAL A 136 -2.44 -14.50 1.94
N ARG A 137 -3.03 -14.17 0.78
CA ARG A 137 -3.71 -12.89 0.52
C ARG A 137 -5.20 -13.11 0.38
N SER A 138 -5.99 -12.18 0.92
CA SER A 138 -7.43 -12.13 0.65
C SER A 138 -7.71 -11.98 -0.85
N SER A 139 -8.80 -12.56 -1.29
CA SER A 139 -9.38 -12.36 -2.62
C SER A 139 -10.91 -12.46 -2.50
N GLY A 140 -11.54 -11.43 -1.94
CA GLY A 140 -12.98 -11.34 -1.81
C GLY A 140 -13.67 -11.25 -3.18
N LEU A 141 -14.91 -11.71 -3.30
CA LEU A 141 -15.63 -11.69 -4.58
C LEU A 141 -15.84 -10.28 -5.12
N ASN A 142 -15.99 -9.29 -4.22
CA ASN A 142 -16.14 -7.88 -4.59
C ASN A 142 -14.82 -7.09 -4.46
N GLU A 143 -13.71 -7.74 -4.10
CA GLU A 143 -12.41 -7.12 -3.99
C GLU A 143 -11.88 -6.80 -5.39
N ASP A 144 -11.33 -5.58 -5.56
CA ASP A 144 -10.83 -5.08 -6.86
C ASP A 144 -11.91 -4.97 -7.98
N ALA A 145 -13.20 -4.92 -7.62
CA ALA A 145 -14.27 -4.64 -8.57
C ALA A 145 -14.21 -3.18 -9.06
N GLU A 146 -14.69 -2.90 -10.27
CA GLU A 146 -14.69 -1.57 -10.87
C GLU A 146 -15.35 -0.48 -10.01
N ARG A 147 -16.29 -0.87 -9.13
CA ARG A 147 -17.09 0.06 -8.32
C ARG A 147 -16.59 0.26 -6.90
N ALA A 148 -15.75 -0.64 -6.39
CA ALA A 148 -15.22 -0.54 -5.04
C ALA A 148 -13.90 -1.29 -4.91
N SER A 149 -12.84 -0.63 -4.48
CA SER A 149 -11.58 -1.26 -4.15
C SER A 149 -11.58 -1.63 -2.66
N PHE A 150 -11.38 -2.90 -2.34
CA PHE A 150 -11.19 -3.36 -0.96
C PHE A 150 -9.70 -3.42 -0.59
N ALA A 151 -8.86 -2.63 -1.26
CA ALA A 151 -7.43 -2.57 -0.96
C ALA A 151 -7.19 -2.19 0.50
N GLY A 152 -6.39 -2.99 1.21
CA GLY A 152 -6.09 -2.78 2.62
C GLY A 152 -7.27 -2.96 3.59
N ILE A 153 -8.42 -3.45 3.12
CA ILE A 153 -9.58 -3.75 3.97
C ILE A 153 -9.49 -5.15 4.55
N TYR A 154 -9.02 -6.10 3.77
CA TYR A 154 -8.81 -7.49 4.18
C TYR A 154 -7.32 -7.79 4.34
N SER A 155 -7.01 -8.71 5.24
CA SER A 155 -5.63 -9.03 5.64
C SER A 155 -4.88 -9.90 4.64
N SER A 156 -3.55 -9.77 4.71
CA SER A 156 -2.59 -10.65 4.04
C SER A 156 -1.56 -11.11 5.07
N VAL A 157 -1.22 -12.40 5.09
CA VAL A 157 -0.32 -12.98 6.09
C VAL A 157 0.90 -13.56 5.41
N PHE A 158 2.09 -13.06 5.76
CA PHE A 158 3.36 -13.59 5.30
C PHE A 158 3.78 -14.79 6.16
N LEU A 159 4.34 -15.83 5.54
CA LEU A 159 4.86 -17.02 6.20
C LEU A 159 6.29 -17.32 5.72
N PRO A 160 7.23 -17.63 6.63
CA PRO A 160 8.56 -18.10 6.30
C PRO A 160 8.55 -19.37 5.44
N ASN A 161 7.65 -20.29 5.73
CA ASN A 161 7.46 -21.57 5.02
C ASN A 161 8.78 -22.34 4.81
N CYS A 162 9.69 -22.28 5.76
CA CYS A 162 11.02 -22.86 5.68
C CYS A 162 11.34 -23.84 6.83
N HIS A 163 10.41 -24.09 7.74
CA HIS A 163 10.56 -25.08 8.80
C HIS A 163 10.79 -26.49 8.22
N GLU A 164 11.67 -27.27 8.82
CA GLU A 164 12.02 -28.63 8.34
C GLU A 164 10.83 -29.59 8.40
N ASP A 165 10.04 -29.53 9.49
CA ASP A 165 8.82 -30.31 9.61
C ASP A 165 7.70 -29.70 8.74
N PHE A 166 7.23 -30.52 7.79
CA PHE A 166 6.14 -30.16 6.90
C PHE A 166 4.83 -29.88 7.65
N ASN A 167 4.57 -30.58 8.76
CA ASN A 167 3.33 -30.39 9.53
C ASN A 167 3.32 -28.99 10.19
N VAL A 168 4.46 -28.51 10.66
CA VAL A 168 4.57 -27.13 11.18
C VAL A 168 4.22 -26.13 10.10
N ARG A 169 4.77 -26.29 8.87
CA ARG A 169 4.43 -25.42 7.73
C ARG A 169 2.96 -25.47 7.36
N LEU A 170 2.35 -26.65 7.41
CA LEU A 170 0.92 -26.84 7.13
C LEU A 170 0.06 -26.16 8.20
N MET A 171 0.39 -26.32 9.49
CA MET A 171 -0.31 -25.64 10.59
C MET A 171 -0.21 -24.12 10.48
N GLN A 172 0.96 -23.60 10.15
CA GLN A 172 1.16 -22.16 9.91
C GLN A 172 0.29 -21.65 8.76
N PHE A 173 0.22 -22.40 7.67
CA PHE A 173 -0.65 -22.09 6.53
C PHE A 173 -2.13 -22.08 6.93
N GLU A 174 -2.60 -23.11 7.66
CA GLU A 174 -3.98 -23.18 8.14
C GLU A 174 -4.32 -21.99 9.03
N ALA A 175 -3.42 -21.61 9.94
CA ALA A 175 -3.61 -20.44 10.80
C ALA A 175 -3.63 -19.11 10.01
N ALA A 176 -2.74 -18.96 9.03
CA ALA A 176 -2.74 -17.79 8.14
C ALA A 176 -4.05 -17.67 7.33
N LEU A 177 -4.54 -18.78 6.78
CA LEU A 177 -5.80 -18.81 6.05
C LEU A 177 -6.99 -18.45 6.95
N LYS A 178 -7.02 -18.94 8.19
CA LYS A 178 -8.04 -18.57 9.19
C LYS A 178 -8.02 -17.08 9.51
N LEU A 179 -6.84 -16.48 9.66
CA LEU A 179 -6.68 -15.03 9.87
C LEU A 179 -7.18 -14.21 8.66
N VAL A 180 -6.86 -14.66 7.44
CA VAL A 180 -7.39 -14.03 6.22
C VAL A 180 -8.91 -14.12 6.19
N TYR A 181 -9.51 -15.26 6.52
CA TYR A 181 -10.96 -15.42 6.60
C TYR A 181 -11.58 -14.55 7.70
N ALA A 182 -10.94 -14.45 8.87
CA ALA A 182 -11.36 -13.62 9.99
C ALA A 182 -11.42 -12.13 9.60
N SER A 183 -10.50 -11.67 8.74
CA SER A 183 -10.42 -10.26 8.34
C SER A 183 -11.69 -9.74 7.66
N MET A 184 -12.50 -10.61 7.08
CA MET A 184 -13.81 -10.24 6.54
C MET A 184 -14.79 -9.77 7.63
N PHE A 185 -14.59 -10.17 8.88
CA PHE A 185 -15.48 -9.90 10.00
C PHE A 185 -14.97 -8.79 10.94
N THR A 186 -13.87 -8.13 10.61
CA THR A 186 -13.33 -6.99 11.37
C THR A 186 -14.24 -5.77 11.31
N GLU A 187 -14.08 -4.87 12.29
CA GLU A 187 -14.83 -3.61 12.33
C GLU A 187 -14.63 -2.79 11.05
N GLN A 188 -13.38 -2.67 10.61
CA GLN A 188 -13.02 -1.97 9.37
C GLN A 188 -13.74 -2.58 8.15
N ALA A 189 -13.73 -3.90 8.00
CA ALA A 189 -14.34 -4.58 6.88
C ALA A 189 -15.87 -4.42 6.87
N ARG A 190 -16.51 -4.49 8.05
CA ARG A 190 -17.96 -4.25 8.20
C ARG A 190 -18.33 -2.81 7.85
N ALA A 191 -17.60 -1.83 8.39
CA ALA A 191 -17.83 -0.41 8.13
C ALA A 191 -17.67 -0.09 6.63
N TYR A 192 -16.64 -0.65 5.99
CA TYR A 192 -16.40 -0.45 4.57
C TYR A 192 -17.51 -1.06 3.70
N ARG A 193 -17.88 -2.34 3.91
CA ARG A 193 -18.99 -2.98 3.17
C ARG A 193 -20.30 -2.21 3.31
N SER A 194 -20.64 -1.79 4.53
CA SER A 194 -21.83 -0.95 4.76
C SER A 194 -21.77 0.33 3.92
N ARG A 195 -20.62 0.96 3.82
CA ARG A 195 -20.43 2.21 3.09
C ARG A 195 -20.55 2.06 1.57
N VAL A 196 -20.08 0.93 1.01
CA VAL A 196 -20.17 0.63 -0.43
C VAL A 196 -21.47 -0.06 -0.82
N GLY A 197 -22.34 -0.36 0.15
CA GLY A 197 -23.66 -0.98 -0.08
C GLY A 197 -23.60 -2.50 -0.34
N VAL A 198 -22.51 -3.16 0.03
CA VAL A 198 -22.40 -4.62 0.00
C VAL A 198 -22.98 -5.17 1.30
N VAL A 199 -24.25 -5.59 1.26
CA VAL A 199 -25.01 -6.04 2.45
C VAL A 199 -25.36 -7.52 2.29
N GLY A 200 -25.24 -8.29 3.40
CA GLY A 200 -25.68 -9.68 3.49
C GLY A 200 -24.62 -10.73 3.08
N ASP A 201 -25.09 -11.94 2.81
CA ASP A 201 -24.24 -13.14 2.55
C ASP A 201 -23.58 -13.15 1.16
N GLY A 202 -23.62 -12.01 0.44
CA GLY A 202 -23.09 -11.90 -0.92
C GLY A 202 -21.56 -11.82 -1.01
N GLU A 203 -20.86 -11.52 0.11
CA GLU A 203 -19.41 -11.48 0.14
C GLU A 203 -18.85 -12.83 0.60
N LYS A 204 -17.95 -13.38 -0.20
CA LYS A 204 -17.24 -14.63 0.10
C LYS A 204 -15.74 -14.42 -0.11
N MET A 205 -14.94 -15.18 0.63
CA MET A 205 -13.49 -15.04 0.61
C MET A 205 -12.86 -16.26 -0.11
N ALA A 206 -12.20 -15.98 -1.23
CA ALA A 206 -11.14 -16.83 -1.76
C ALA A 206 -9.79 -16.35 -1.20
N ALA A 207 -8.74 -17.13 -1.35
CA ALA A 207 -7.40 -16.72 -0.95
C ALA A 207 -6.36 -17.06 -2.03
N LEU A 208 -5.43 -16.10 -2.25
CA LEU A 208 -4.23 -16.36 -3.03
C LEU A 208 -3.12 -16.86 -2.11
N VAL A 209 -2.50 -17.95 -2.49
CA VAL A 209 -1.26 -18.45 -1.89
C VAL A 209 -0.14 -18.23 -2.89
N GLN A 210 0.69 -17.22 -2.66
CA GLN A 210 1.69 -16.76 -3.62
C GLN A 210 3.08 -16.84 -3.01
N ASN A 211 4.08 -17.31 -3.80
CA ASN A 211 5.47 -17.26 -3.35
C ASN A 211 5.91 -15.80 -3.17
N VAL A 212 6.48 -15.49 -2.01
CA VAL A 212 7.13 -14.20 -1.79
C VAL A 212 8.33 -14.08 -2.72
N VAL A 213 8.48 -12.93 -3.36
CA VAL A 213 9.59 -12.62 -4.26
C VAL A 213 10.76 -12.03 -3.50
N GLY A 214 11.95 -12.11 -4.07
CA GLY A 214 13.18 -11.67 -3.43
C GLY A 214 14.15 -12.82 -3.18
N ARG A 215 15.09 -12.62 -2.27
CA ARG A 215 16.13 -13.57 -1.90
C ARG A 215 16.48 -13.49 -0.43
N ARG A 216 17.25 -14.49 0.02
CA ARG A 216 17.74 -14.58 1.39
C ARG A 216 18.93 -13.65 1.59
N TRP A 217 18.90 -12.92 2.71
CA TRP A 217 19.96 -12.04 3.16
C TRP A 217 20.33 -12.34 4.61
N VAL A 218 21.55 -12.00 5.00
CA VAL A 218 21.95 -12.01 6.40
C VAL A 218 21.65 -10.66 7.01
N ASP A 219 20.86 -10.65 8.08
CA ASP A 219 20.60 -9.45 8.86
C ASP A 219 21.92 -9.00 9.53
N ARG A 220 22.38 -7.82 9.20
CA ARG A 220 23.68 -7.30 9.64
C ARG A 220 23.81 -7.11 11.14
N LYS A 221 22.70 -6.83 11.84
CA LYS A 221 22.69 -6.58 13.28
C LYS A 221 22.59 -7.85 14.09
N THR A 222 21.79 -8.81 13.64
CA THR A 222 21.52 -10.05 14.39
C THR A 222 22.24 -11.27 13.86
N GLY A 223 22.74 -11.24 12.62
CA GLY A 223 23.23 -12.43 11.95
C GLY A 223 22.13 -13.41 11.51
N GLY A 224 20.86 -13.10 11.80
CA GLY A 224 19.70 -13.89 11.40
C GLY A 224 19.43 -13.87 9.90
N LEU A 225 18.46 -14.70 9.47
CA LEU A 225 18.09 -14.78 8.07
C LEU A 225 16.86 -13.93 7.77
N ALA A 226 17.00 -13.01 6.84
CA ALA A 226 15.97 -12.14 6.31
C ALA A 226 15.64 -12.51 4.85
N TYR A 227 14.39 -12.28 4.41
CA TYR A 227 13.99 -12.51 3.03
C TYR A 227 13.24 -11.29 2.48
N TYR A 228 13.76 -10.70 1.41
CA TYR A 228 13.16 -9.53 0.76
C TYR A 228 13.71 -9.30 -0.65
N PRO A 229 12.95 -8.63 -1.56
CA PRO A 229 13.44 -8.12 -2.84
C PRO A 229 14.26 -6.84 -2.61
N GLU A 230 15.00 -6.40 -3.61
CA GLU A 230 15.74 -5.13 -3.54
C GLU A 230 14.78 -3.94 -3.41
N ILE A 231 13.74 -3.90 -4.26
CA ILE A 231 12.66 -2.91 -4.14
C ILE A 231 11.29 -3.57 -4.29
N SER A 232 10.30 -2.96 -3.65
CA SER A 232 8.88 -3.09 -4.00
C SER A 232 8.37 -1.77 -4.54
N PHE A 233 7.38 -1.81 -5.41
CA PHE A 233 6.78 -0.61 -5.99
C PHE A 233 5.29 -0.79 -6.27
N ALA A 234 4.57 0.34 -6.28
CA ALA A 234 3.25 0.46 -6.85
C ALA A 234 3.30 1.49 -7.97
N ALA A 235 2.80 1.15 -9.14
CA ALA A 235 2.79 2.00 -10.30
C ALA A 235 1.36 2.22 -10.79
N PHE A 236 1.06 3.45 -11.16
CA PHE A 236 -0.27 3.93 -11.54
C PHE A 236 -0.19 4.50 -12.94
N SER A 237 -1.08 4.08 -13.79
CA SER A 237 -1.12 4.60 -15.17
C SER A 237 -1.65 6.03 -15.24
N HIS A 238 -2.22 6.55 -14.15
CA HIS A 238 -2.60 7.95 -14.02
C HIS A 238 -2.17 8.51 -12.66
N ASP A 239 -1.52 9.68 -12.69
CA ASP A 239 -1.17 10.47 -11.51
C ASP A 239 -2.27 11.51 -11.24
N ASP A 240 -3.02 11.32 -10.15
CA ASP A 240 -4.12 12.22 -9.79
C ASP A 240 -3.64 13.54 -9.17
N PHE A 241 -2.37 13.60 -8.77
CA PHE A 241 -1.77 14.77 -8.12
C PHE A 241 -0.61 15.36 -8.91
N ALA A 242 -0.57 15.06 -10.22
CA ALA A 242 0.43 15.64 -11.12
C ALA A 242 0.44 17.18 -11.03
N THR A 243 1.63 17.76 -10.95
CA THR A 243 1.82 19.21 -10.81
C THR A 243 2.99 19.71 -11.65
N GLY A 244 2.98 21.00 -11.96
CA GLY A 244 4.02 21.64 -12.76
C GLY A 244 3.99 21.17 -14.22
N GLU A 245 5.11 20.65 -14.72
CA GLU A 245 5.24 20.14 -16.08
C GLU A 245 4.77 18.70 -16.26
N SER A 246 4.53 17.96 -15.15
CA SER A 246 4.04 16.58 -15.20
C SER A 246 2.57 16.54 -15.60
N ARG A 247 2.20 15.50 -16.37
CA ARG A 247 0.81 15.26 -16.77
C ARG A 247 0.27 14.05 -16.03
N GLY A 248 -1.00 14.11 -15.62
CA GLY A 248 -1.63 12.94 -14.99
C GLY A 248 -1.56 11.68 -15.86
N SER A 249 -1.65 11.83 -17.18
CA SER A 249 -1.51 10.72 -18.13
C SER A 249 -0.12 10.08 -18.20
N ASP A 250 0.92 10.72 -17.67
CA ASP A 250 2.26 10.15 -17.65
C ASP A 250 2.33 8.93 -16.70
N GLY A 251 1.47 8.93 -15.69
CA GLY A 251 1.49 7.96 -14.62
C GLY A 251 2.58 8.22 -13.60
N MET A 252 2.55 7.45 -12.52
CA MET A 252 3.54 7.56 -11.44
C MET A 252 3.91 6.19 -10.88
N ALA A 253 5.02 6.11 -10.18
CA ALA A 253 5.41 4.96 -9.37
C ALA A 253 5.88 5.41 -7.98
N ARG A 254 5.58 4.58 -6.97
CA ARG A 254 6.11 4.70 -5.61
C ARG A 254 7.06 3.53 -5.38
N LEU A 255 8.26 3.82 -4.88
CA LEU A 255 9.30 2.82 -4.65
C LEU A 255 9.68 2.80 -3.17
N ALA A 256 9.77 1.61 -2.60
CA ALA A 256 10.30 1.37 -1.26
C ALA A 256 11.33 0.24 -1.28
N PHE A 257 12.25 0.24 -0.33
CA PHE A 257 13.22 -0.82 -0.15
C PHE A 257 12.58 -2.02 0.56
N GLY A 258 12.89 -3.24 0.14
CA GLY A 258 12.37 -4.47 0.74
C GLY A 258 10.95 -4.82 0.32
N LEU A 259 10.13 -5.34 1.25
CA LEU A 259 8.80 -5.87 0.99
C LEU A 259 7.71 -4.78 0.87
N GLY A 260 6.64 -5.12 0.18
CA GLY A 260 5.54 -4.26 -0.26
C GLY A 260 4.83 -3.38 0.78
N PRO A 261 4.68 -3.74 2.09
CA PRO A 261 4.07 -2.83 3.06
C PRO A 261 4.70 -1.44 3.09
N GLY A 262 6.01 -1.32 2.86
CA GLY A 262 6.68 -0.02 2.73
C GLY A 262 6.13 0.90 1.64
N VAL A 263 5.44 0.33 0.62
CA VAL A 263 4.84 1.10 -0.48
C VAL A 263 3.39 1.48 -0.18
N VAL A 264 2.59 0.52 0.31
CA VAL A 264 1.12 0.63 0.31
C VAL A 264 0.52 1.06 1.66
N GLU A 265 1.28 1.00 2.76
CA GLU A 265 0.80 1.36 4.11
C GLU A 265 1.07 2.83 4.51
N GLY A 266 1.29 3.70 3.54
CA GLY A 266 1.48 5.13 3.81
C GLY A 266 2.85 5.53 4.38
N GLU A 267 3.84 4.64 4.32
CA GLU A 267 5.23 4.90 4.67
C GLU A 267 5.89 5.91 3.73
N LYS A 268 7.10 6.35 4.10
CA LYS A 268 7.95 7.10 3.17
C LYS A 268 8.34 6.23 1.99
N ALA A 269 8.10 6.71 0.79
CA ALA A 269 8.45 6.06 -0.46
C ALA A 269 8.90 7.10 -1.48
N VAL A 270 9.79 6.73 -2.38
CA VAL A 270 10.20 7.62 -3.47
C VAL A 270 9.14 7.61 -4.55
N CYS A 271 8.51 8.77 -4.78
CA CYS A 271 7.54 8.95 -5.86
C CYS A 271 8.23 9.43 -7.13
N VAL A 272 7.89 8.80 -8.25
CA VAL A 272 8.49 9.10 -9.57
C VAL A 272 7.39 9.26 -10.60
N ASN A 273 7.38 10.39 -11.33
CA ASN A 273 6.57 10.51 -12.53
C ASN A 273 7.18 9.64 -13.64
N LEU A 274 6.38 8.81 -14.29
CA LEU A 274 6.90 7.85 -15.27
C LEU A 274 7.27 8.52 -16.61
N GLY A 275 6.62 9.63 -16.97
CA GLY A 275 6.93 10.38 -18.20
C GLY A 275 8.18 11.25 -18.07
N MET A 276 8.50 11.69 -16.85
CA MET A 276 9.61 12.61 -16.57
C MET A 276 10.46 12.16 -15.38
N PRO A 277 11.05 10.96 -15.39
CA PRO A 277 11.69 10.36 -14.21
C PRO A 277 12.94 11.09 -13.71
N ARG A 278 13.50 11.99 -14.51
CA ARG A 278 14.71 12.77 -14.15
C ARG A 278 14.40 14.08 -13.42
N THR A 279 13.20 14.63 -13.60
CA THR A 279 12.83 15.96 -13.12
C THR A 279 12.20 15.98 -11.75
N LEU A 280 11.61 14.88 -11.30
CA LEU A 280 10.91 14.87 -10.01
C LEU A 280 11.86 15.06 -8.82
N ASN A 281 13.05 14.45 -8.85
CA ASN A 281 14.06 14.63 -7.81
C ASN A 281 14.70 16.04 -7.83
N GLU A 282 14.64 16.73 -8.96
CA GLU A 282 15.14 18.08 -9.15
C GLU A 282 14.10 19.16 -8.84
N LEU A 283 12.80 18.87 -9.13
CA LEU A 283 11.68 19.80 -8.91
C LEU A 283 11.26 19.96 -7.45
N LEU A 284 11.41 18.90 -6.64
CA LEU A 284 10.97 18.92 -5.24
C LEU A 284 11.94 19.65 -4.30
N GLY A 285 13.07 20.09 -4.80
CA GLY A 285 14.14 20.66 -3.97
C GLY A 285 14.74 19.63 -3.00
N ASN A 286 15.98 19.84 -2.63
CA ASN A 286 16.78 18.85 -1.88
C ASN A 286 16.22 18.52 -0.48
N LYS A 287 15.59 19.49 0.19
CA LYS A 287 14.96 19.29 1.52
C LYS A 287 13.75 18.37 1.45
N GLN A 288 12.90 18.50 0.43
CA GLN A 288 11.71 17.68 0.25
C GLN A 288 12.07 16.27 -0.20
N ALA A 289 13.03 16.10 -1.11
CA ALA A 289 13.56 14.79 -1.48
C ALA A 289 14.13 14.04 -0.27
N ALA A 290 14.86 14.73 0.60
CA ALA A 290 15.40 14.17 1.84
C ALA A 290 14.30 13.79 2.84
N SER A 291 13.23 14.58 2.94
CA SER A 291 12.11 14.29 3.86
C SER A 291 11.28 13.11 3.39
N GLY A 292 11.15 12.88 2.08
CA GLY A 292 10.40 11.79 1.45
C GLY A 292 11.15 10.45 1.36
N ALA A 293 12.48 10.45 1.50
CA ALA A 293 13.28 9.22 1.35
C ALA A 293 12.96 8.19 2.44
N PRO A 294 12.75 6.91 2.08
CA PRO A 294 12.54 5.84 3.06
C PRO A 294 13.78 5.64 3.94
N ARG A 295 13.54 5.46 5.24
CA ARG A 295 14.58 5.15 6.24
C ARG A 295 14.47 3.75 6.80
N ASN A 296 13.25 3.21 6.80
CA ASN A 296 12.93 1.87 7.27
C ASN A 296 12.55 0.98 6.08
N PHE A 297 12.62 -0.33 6.30
CA PHE A 297 12.15 -1.32 5.34
C PHE A 297 11.51 -2.50 6.03
N TYR A 298 10.70 -3.22 5.29
CA TYR A 298 10.09 -4.47 5.74
C TYR A 298 10.83 -5.66 5.14
N PHE A 299 11.05 -6.68 5.97
CA PHE A 299 11.58 -7.97 5.56
C PHE A 299 10.89 -9.10 6.30
N LEU A 300 10.87 -10.27 5.70
CA LEU A 300 10.37 -11.49 6.32
C LEU A 300 11.49 -12.13 7.16
N ASP A 301 11.20 -12.35 8.43
CA ASP A 301 12.13 -12.99 9.37
C ASP A 301 12.04 -14.50 9.27
N LEU A 302 13.04 -15.12 8.68
CA LEU A 302 13.09 -16.57 8.53
C LEU A 302 13.50 -17.30 9.81
N CYS A 303 13.99 -16.59 10.83
CA CYS A 303 14.36 -17.20 12.12
C CYS A 303 13.15 -17.49 13.02
N LYS A 304 11.98 -17.00 12.64
CA LYS A 304 10.71 -17.25 13.35
C LYS A 304 9.95 -18.46 12.81
N ASP A 305 10.57 -19.30 12.00
CA ASP A 305 9.93 -20.38 11.24
C ASP A 305 9.20 -21.44 12.08
N GLY A 306 9.54 -21.59 13.38
CA GLY A 306 8.84 -22.45 14.33
C GLY A 306 7.65 -21.79 15.05
N GLN A 307 7.34 -20.51 14.80
CA GLN A 307 6.25 -19.78 15.46
C GLN A 307 4.94 -19.91 14.66
N MET A 308 3.81 -19.77 15.35
CA MET A 308 2.49 -19.69 14.70
C MET A 308 2.14 -18.23 14.41
N PRO A 309 1.49 -17.93 13.28
CA PRO A 309 1.05 -16.56 12.96
C PRO A 309 -0.05 -16.14 13.95
N MET A 310 0.12 -14.99 14.58
CA MET A 310 -0.84 -14.39 15.51
C MET A 310 -1.52 -13.14 14.92
N GLY A 311 -1.14 -12.75 13.71
CA GLY A 311 -1.66 -11.58 13.00
C GLY A 311 -0.94 -11.37 11.67
N GLU A 312 -1.35 -10.35 10.95
CA GLU A 312 -0.89 -10.04 9.59
C GLU A 312 0.64 -9.86 9.51
N ASN A 313 1.22 -9.10 10.42
CA ASN A 313 2.63 -8.71 10.41
C ASN A 313 3.52 -9.54 11.34
N HIS A 314 3.05 -10.71 11.83
CA HIS A 314 3.77 -11.50 12.82
C HIS A 314 5.21 -11.86 12.42
N PHE A 315 5.41 -12.24 11.15
CA PHE A 315 6.72 -12.63 10.61
C PHE A 315 7.45 -11.48 9.90
N LEU A 316 6.81 -10.32 9.76
CA LEU A 316 7.44 -9.14 9.21
C LEU A 316 8.17 -8.36 10.29
N ASN A 317 9.36 -7.88 9.95
CA ASN A 317 10.10 -6.93 10.76
C ASN A 317 10.24 -5.61 9.99
N LYS A 318 10.02 -4.48 10.69
CA LYS A 318 10.29 -3.13 10.21
C LYS A 318 11.50 -2.57 10.93
N HIS A 319 12.56 -2.26 10.19
CA HIS A 319 13.80 -1.77 10.78
C HIS A 319 14.50 -0.72 9.92
N PRO A 320 15.42 0.08 10.51
CA PRO A 320 16.24 1.01 9.75
C PRO A 320 17.09 0.29 8.70
N ILE A 321 17.05 0.78 7.46
CA ILE A 321 17.76 0.20 6.32
C ILE A 321 19.26 0.13 6.59
N ILE A 322 19.85 1.23 7.11
CA ILE A 322 21.30 1.35 7.36
C ILE A 322 21.80 0.30 8.36
N GLU A 323 20.96 -0.07 9.34
CA GLU A 323 21.37 -1.01 10.40
C GLU A 323 21.30 -2.47 9.99
N ARG A 324 20.30 -2.83 9.19
CA ARG A 324 19.88 -4.22 8.99
C ARG A 324 20.04 -4.75 7.56
N ALA A 325 19.89 -3.87 6.54
CA ALA A 325 19.93 -4.28 5.16
C ALA A 325 21.34 -4.69 4.68
N ASP A 326 21.40 -5.51 3.63
CA ASP A 326 22.66 -5.89 2.98
C ASP A 326 23.41 -4.66 2.44
N LEU A 327 24.71 -4.57 2.73
CA LEU A 327 25.53 -3.40 2.37
C LEU A 327 25.67 -3.21 0.86
N SER A 328 25.66 -4.28 0.09
CA SER A 328 25.78 -4.16 -1.37
C SER A 328 24.54 -3.51 -1.97
N LEU A 329 23.35 -3.84 -1.43
CA LEU A 329 22.09 -3.22 -1.81
C LEU A 329 22.03 -1.76 -1.35
N VAL A 330 22.43 -1.50 -0.11
CA VAL A 330 22.49 -0.15 0.45
C VAL A 330 23.34 0.75 -0.44
N ARG A 331 24.58 0.35 -0.75
CA ARG A 331 25.50 1.15 -1.56
C ARG A 331 24.98 1.45 -2.96
N ARG A 332 24.24 0.53 -3.60
CA ARG A 332 23.70 0.74 -4.95
C ARG A 332 22.55 1.73 -5.00
N ASN A 333 21.78 1.84 -3.93
CA ASN A 333 20.51 2.58 -3.88
C ASN A 333 20.58 3.88 -3.10
N PHE A 334 21.65 4.10 -2.35
CA PHE A 334 21.83 5.33 -1.59
C PHE A 334 22.53 6.41 -2.40
N SER A 335 22.17 7.64 -2.13
CA SER A 335 22.89 8.84 -2.57
C SER A 335 23.33 9.63 -1.34
N GLN A 336 24.54 10.13 -1.37
CA GLN A 336 25.05 11.05 -0.39
C GLN A 336 24.84 12.48 -0.89
N TYR A 337 24.28 13.34 -0.03
CA TYR A 337 24.18 14.76 -0.31
C TYR A 337 25.24 15.49 0.52
N GLU A 338 26.12 16.23 -0.13
CA GLU A 338 26.96 17.22 0.50
C GLU A 338 26.25 18.58 0.46
N TRP A 339 26.06 19.18 1.63
CA TRP A 339 25.50 20.51 1.77
C TRP A 339 26.65 21.52 1.65
N ASN A 340 26.84 22.09 0.47
CA ASN A 340 27.67 23.27 0.30
C ASN A 340 26.77 24.45 -0.07
N ASP A 341 26.81 25.52 0.71
CA ASP A 341 26.15 26.81 0.52
C ASP A 341 25.27 26.92 -0.75
N ASP A 342 23.98 26.57 -0.64
CA ASP A 342 22.95 26.65 -1.66
C ASP A 342 23.08 25.73 -2.90
N ARG A 343 24.06 24.86 -2.99
CA ARG A 343 24.19 23.86 -4.04
C ARG A 343 24.37 22.46 -3.45
N VAL A 344 23.54 21.52 -3.91
CA VAL A 344 23.66 20.12 -3.54
C VAL A 344 24.35 19.39 -4.66
N SER A 345 25.53 18.84 -4.37
CA SER A 345 26.19 17.90 -5.27
C SER A 345 25.71 16.47 -5.01
N HIS A 346 25.32 15.77 -6.07
CA HIS A 346 24.91 14.38 -6.01
C HIS A 346 26.13 13.47 -6.16
N HIS A 347 26.52 12.80 -5.08
CA HIS A 347 27.45 11.69 -5.17
C HIS A 347 26.69 10.37 -4.99
N CYS A 348 26.69 9.54 -6.02
CA CYS A 348 26.24 8.16 -5.89
C CYS A 348 27.25 7.40 -5.03
N LEU A 349 26.80 6.71 -3.97
CA LEU A 349 27.68 5.89 -3.11
C LEU A 349 28.39 4.75 -3.85
N TYR A 350 28.07 4.54 -5.12
CA TYR A 350 28.78 3.63 -6.00
C TYR A 350 30.19 4.10 -6.37
N SER A 351 30.56 5.34 -6.04
CA SER A 351 31.94 5.80 -6.20
C SER A 351 32.83 5.11 -5.17
N PRO A 352 33.95 4.48 -5.58
CA PRO A 352 34.93 3.89 -4.66
C PRO A 352 35.59 4.92 -3.72
N GLU A 353 35.35 6.21 -3.93
CA GLU A 353 35.90 7.32 -3.15
C GLU A 353 35.12 7.63 -1.85
N VAL A 354 33.88 7.11 -1.68
CA VAL A 354 33.11 7.33 -0.46
C VAL A 354 33.57 6.40 0.66
N LYS A 355 34.46 6.89 1.51
CA LYS A 355 35.09 6.13 2.60
C LYS A 355 34.30 6.09 3.91
N SER A 356 33.29 6.94 4.12
CA SER A 356 32.52 6.99 5.37
C SER A 356 31.01 7.13 5.15
N LEU A 357 30.22 6.43 5.99
CA LEU A 357 28.74 6.54 6.07
C LEU A 357 28.32 7.68 7.04
N GLU A 358 29.20 8.63 7.33
CA GLU A 358 28.98 9.67 8.36
C GLU A 358 27.95 10.74 7.95
N ALA A 359 27.79 11.00 6.66
CA ALA A 359 26.68 11.82 6.19
C ALA A 359 25.43 10.93 6.03
N ALA A 360 24.26 11.39 6.49
CA ALA A 360 23.03 10.63 6.44
C ALA A 360 22.66 10.23 4.99
N PRO A 361 22.92 9.00 4.56
CA PRO A 361 22.66 8.58 3.20
C PRO A 361 21.15 8.50 2.96
N LEU A 362 20.71 8.93 1.77
CA LEU A 362 19.30 8.89 1.36
C LEU A 362 19.05 7.80 0.36
N MET A 363 18.03 6.99 0.60
CA MET A 363 17.56 5.96 -0.34
C MET A 363 16.74 6.61 -1.46
N LEU A 364 17.33 6.78 -2.63
CA LEU A 364 16.71 7.44 -3.79
C LEU A 364 16.56 6.54 -5.02
N PHE A 365 17.00 5.30 -4.97
CA PHE A 365 16.85 4.29 -6.03
C PHE A 365 17.36 4.74 -7.40
N HIS A 366 18.44 5.50 -7.46
CA HIS A 366 18.97 6.05 -8.72
C HIS A 366 19.24 4.98 -9.79
N GLN A 367 19.67 3.77 -9.40
CA GLN A 367 19.87 2.70 -10.36
C GLN A 367 18.57 2.24 -11.07
N PHE A 368 17.42 2.34 -10.40
CA PHE A 368 16.12 2.03 -11.01
C PHE A 368 15.55 3.20 -11.80
N ILE A 369 15.80 4.43 -11.34
CA ILE A 369 15.18 5.63 -11.91
C ILE A 369 16.01 6.22 -13.06
N LYS A 370 17.34 6.30 -12.89
CA LYS A 370 18.24 7.02 -13.79
C LYS A 370 19.10 6.12 -14.68
N ASP A 371 19.26 4.84 -14.36
CA ASP A 371 20.09 3.92 -15.13
C ASP A 371 19.36 3.46 -16.40
N ASN A 372 19.78 4.00 -17.53
CA ASN A 372 19.24 3.67 -18.83
C ASN A 372 19.53 2.22 -19.25
N ALA A 373 20.55 1.56 -18.68
CA ALA A 373 20.87 0.17 -18.99
C ALA A 373 19.86 -0.80 -18.38
N LEU A 374 19.39 -0.55 -17.15
CA LEU A 374 18.38 -1.38 -16.49
C LEU A 374 16.97 -1.19 -17.06
N ARG A 375 16.69 0.00 -17.61
CA ARG A 375 15.38 0.32 -18.23
C ARG A 375 14.16 0.03 -17.35
N PHE A 376 14.27 0.20 -16.01
CA PHE A 376 13.17 -0.08 -15.10
C PHE A 376 11.94 0.78 -15.40
N ILE A 377 12.09 2.11 -15.48
CA ILE A 377 10.97 3.00 -15.78
C ILE A 377 10.34 2.70 -17.15
N PRO A 378 11.10 2.55 -18.26
CA PRO A 378 10.53 2.10 -19.53
C PRO A 378 9.79 0.76 -19.47
N ALA A 379 10.29 -0.20 -18.67
CA ALA A 379 9.64 -1.51 -18.53
C ALA A 379 8.30 -1.39 -17.78
N VAL A 380 8.24 -0.60 -16.69
CA VAL A 380 7.00 -0.32 -15.95
C VAL A 380 6.00 0.42 -16.82
N GLN A 381 6.44 1.44 -17.58
CA GLN A 381 5.57 2.16 -18.53
C GLN A 381 5.01 1.23 -19.61
N ALA A 382 5.86 0.37 -20.19
CA ALA A 382 5.41 -0.58 -21.22
C ALA A 382 4.34 -1.53 -20.67
N LEU A 383 4.51 -2.05 -19.43
CA LEU A 383 3.50 -2.87 -18.79
C LEU A 383 2.20 -2.11 -18.59
N LEU A 384 2.23 -0.90 -18.04
CA LEU A 384 1.03 -0.11 -17.78
C LEU A 384 0.33 0.32 -19.09
N LYS A 385 1.06 1.03 -19.96
CA LYS A 385 0.49 1.75 -21.10
C LYS A 385 0.30 0.89 -22.35
N SER A 386 1.20 -0.06 -22.60
CA SER A 386 1.17 -0.84 -23.84
C SER A 386 0.59 -2.25 -23.65
N VAL A 387 0.57 -2.77 -22.42
CA VAL A 387 0.09 -4.12 -22.13
C VAL A 387 -1.23 -4.10 -21.36
N LEU A 388 -1.30 -3.40 -20.22
CA LEU A 388 -2.44 -3.50 -19.32
C LEU A 388 -3.59 -2.55 -19.69
N GLU A 389 -3.34 -1.25 -19.88
CA GLU A 389 -4.42 -0.32 -20.27
C GLU A 389 -5.19 -0.74 -21.52
N PRO A 390 -4.54 -1.18 -22.62
CA PRO A 390 -5.27 -1.65 -23.80
C PRO A 390 -6.09 -2.91 -23.55
N PHE A 391 -5.66 -3.76 -22.64
CA PHE A 391 -6.36 -5.00 -22.31
C PHE A 391 -7.58 -4.74 -21.42
N PHE A 392 -7.43 -3.92 -20.39
CA PHE A 392 -8.51 -3.61 -19.44
C PHE A 392 -9.42 -2.47 -19.89
N GLY A 393 -8.98 -1.67 -20.87
CA GLY A 393 -9.73 -0.50 -21.37
C GLY A 393 -9.87 0.65 -20.36
N CYS A 394 -9.06 0.68 -19.32
CA CYS A 394 -9.12 1.68 -18.25
C CYS A 394 -7.72 1.95 -17.66
N ASN A 395 -7.63 2.97 -16.79
CA ASN A 395 -6.42 3.19 -16.00
C ASN A 395 -6.18 2.04 -15.03
N ILE A 396 -4.91 1.73 -14.80
CA ILE A 396 -4.47 0.54 -14.04
C ILE A 396 -3.59 0.94 -12.87
N ASP A 397 -3.77 0.23 -11.76
CA ASP A 397 -2.82 0.12 -10.66
C ASP A 397 -2.08 -1.20 -10.77
N PHE A 398 -0.78 -1.17 -10.60
CA PHE A 398 0.11 -2.33 -10.68
C PHE A 398 1.05 -2.38 -9.49
N GLU A 399 1.01 -3.47 -8.73
CA GLU A 399 1.96 -3.74 -7.66
C GLU A 399 3.02 -4.72 -8.14
N GLY A 400 4.28 -4.41 -7.85
CA GLY A 400 5.41 -5.24 -8.24
C GLY A 400 6.59 -5.14 -7.28
N ALA A 401 7.60 -5.91 -7.59
CA ALA A 401 8.91 -5.84 -6.96
C ALA A 401 10.00 -6.00 -8.02
N ALA A 402 11.22 -5.61 -7.69
CA ALA A 402 12.33 -5.82 -8.61
C ALA A 402 13.64 -6.12 -7.88
N ASP A 403 14.47 -6.91 -8.55
CA ASP A 403 15.85 -7.20 -8.17
C ASP A 403 16.78 -6.89 -9.34
N VAL A 404 17.99 -6.48 -9.03
CA VAL A 404 19.08 -6.38 -10.01
C VAL A 404 20.08 -7.50 -9.76
N VAL A 405 20.34 -8.30 -10.78
CA VAL A 405 21.27 -9.43 -10.71
C VAL A 405 22.29 -9.36 -11.85
N ASN A 406 23.47 -9.91 -11.62
CA ASN A 406 24.46 -10.06 -12.65
C ASN A 406 24.43 -11.50 -13.19
N ASP A 407 24.58 -11.65 -14.52
CA ASP A 407 24.82 -12.95 -15.13
C ASP A 407 26.28 -13.41 -14.92
N ARG A 408 26.64 -14.54 -15.52
CA ARG A 408 27.99 -15.11 -15.40
C ARG A 408 29.07 -14.26 -16.08
N GLU A 409 28.65 -13.44 -17.05
CA GLU A 409 29.51 -12.50 -17.77
C GLU A 409 29.57 -11.12 -17.08
N GLY A 410 28.90 -10.94 -15.94
CA GLY A 410 28.84 -9.69 -15.18
C GLY A 410 27.87 -8.67 -15.75
N ARG A 411 27.04 -9.01 -16.74
CA ARG A 411 26.00 -8.11 -17.27
C ARG A 411 24.85 -8.01 -16.27
N ARG A 412 24.33 -6.79 -16.11
CA ARG A 412 23.24 -6.50 -15.19
C ARG A 412 21.89 -6.80 -15.84
N HIS A 413 21.07 -7.55 -15.14
CA HIS A 413 19.72 -7.88 -15.55
C HIS A 413 18.71 -7.34 -14.52
N LEU A 414 17.59 -6.80 -15.01
CA LEU A 414 16.43 -6.45 -14.20
C LEU A 414 15.50 -7.66 -14.11
N VAL A 415 15.17 -8.08 -12.89
CA VAL A 415 14.10 -9.06 -12.65
C VAL A 415 12.92 -8.30 -12.09
N LEU A 416 11.85 -8.16 -12.88
CA LEU A 416 10.63 -7.44 -12.53
C LEU A 416 9.53 -8.43 -12.22
N TYR A 417 9.07 -8.43 -10.97
CA TYR A 417 8.02 -9.31 -10.48
C TYR A 417 6.67 -8.61 -10.55
N VAL A 418 5.68 -9.35 -11.06
CA VAL A 418 4.30 -8.92 -11.16
C VAL A 418 3.52 -9.55 -10.03
N LEU A 419 3.01 -8.74 -9.10
CA LEU A 419 2.35 -9.22 -7.89
C LEU A 419 0.83 -9.05 -7.92
N GLN A 420 0.35 -7.93 -8.46
CA GLN A 420 -1.07 -7.61 -8.62
C GLN A 420 -1.27 -6.56 -9.70
N ALA A 421 -2.39 -6.61 -10.41
CA ALA A 421 -2.89 -5.50 -11.22
C ALA A 421 -4.41 -5.40 -11.08
N ARG A 422 -4.92 -4.18 -11.09
CA ARG A 422 -6.35 -3.90 -10.97
C ARG A 422 -6.73 -2.61 -11.69
N PRO A 423 -8.00 -2.46 -12.10
CA PRO A 423 -8.52 -1.19 -12.54
C PRO A 423 -8.35 -0.10 -11.47
N GLN A 424 -7.90 1.07 -11.88
CA GLN A 424 -7.83 2.24 -11.00
C GLN A 424 -9.22 2.82 -10.81
N VAL A 425 -9.76 2.70 -9.60
CA VAL A 425 -11.09 3.23 -9.29
C VAL A 425 -11.07 4.76 -9.32
N ARG A 426 -11.96 5.36 -10.10
CA ARG A 426 -12.16 6.80 -10.18
C ARG A 426 -13.61 7.14 -9.92
N VAL A 427 -13.85 7.99 -8.92
CA VAL A 427 -15.17 8.52 -8.59
C VAL A 427 -15.15 10.03 -8.71
N ASP A 428 -14.96 10.52 -9.94
CA ASP A 428 -14.85 11.94 -10.25
C ASP A 428 -16.19 12.54 -10.74
N THR A 429 -17.30 12.04 -10.21
CA THR A 429 -18.64 12.49 -10.60
C THR A 429 -18.96 13.89 -10.06
N GLY A 430 -19.66 14.70 -10.85
CA GLY A 430 -20.17 16.00 -10.42
C GLY A 430 -19.12 17.11 -10.31
N ARG A 431 -17.92 16.96 -10.91
CA ARG A 431 -16.91 18.01 -11.00
C ARG A 431 -17.43 19.21 -11.80
N VAL A 432 -17.08 20.42 -11.32
CA VAL A 432 -17.44 21.66 -12.01
C VAL A 432 -16.43 21.99 -13.12
N GLU A 433 -16.85 22.74 -14.13
CA GLU A 433 -15.94 23.20 -15.17
C GLU A 433 -14.90 24.18 -14.61
N MET A 434 -15.34 25.06 -13.72
CA MET A 434 -14.51 26.08 -13.08
C MET A 434 -15.02 26.32 -11.67
N LEU A 435 -14.09 26.54 -10.74
CA LEU A 435 -14.45 26.88 -9.36
C LEU A 435 -15.23 28.20 -9.28
N PRO A 436 -16.21 28.31 -8.39
CA PRO A 436 -16.91 29.56 -8.16
C PRO A 436 -15.98 30.62 -7.58
N LYS A 437 -16.20 31.88 -7.95
CA LYS A 437 -15.57 33.01 -7.26
C LYS A 437 -16.22 33.17 -5.89
N VAL A 438 -15.48 32.95 -4.84
CA VAL A 438 -15.94 33.05 -3.45
C VAL A 438 -15.13 34.12 -2.75
N ASN A 439 -15.79 34.87 -1.84
CA ASN A 439 -15.08 35.84 -0.99
C ASN A 439 -14.09 35.08 -0.09
N GLU A 440 -12.86 35.56 0.02
CA GLU A 440 -11.81 34.95 0.85
C GLU A 440 -12.27 34.74 2.31
N LYS A 441 -13.09 35.68 2.84
CA LYS A 441 -13.66 35.55 4.19
C LYS A 441 -14.59 34.34 4.37
N ASN A 442 -15.16 33.81 3.29
CA ASN A 442 -16.07 32.67 3.31
C ASN A 442 -15.37 31.37 2.92
N THR A 443 -14.09 31.42 2.52
CA THR A 443 -13.31 30.26 2.10
C THR A 443 -12.65 29.61 3.33
N VAL A 444 -12.89 28.30 3.50
CA VAL A 444 -12.32 27.48 4.58
C VAL A 444 -11.12 26.66 4.07
N VAL A 445 -11.24 26.05 2.88
CA VAL A 445 -10.14 25.32 2.23
C VAL A 445 -10.03 25.76 0.80
N GLN A 446 -8.80 25.96 0.33
CA GLN A 446 -8.46 26.12 -1.08
C GLN A 446 -7.22 25.29 -1.39
N ALA A 447 -7.29 24.44 -2.42
CA ALA A 447 -6.21 23.54 -2.79
C ALA A 447 -6.19 23.27 -4.30
N ARG A 448 -5.02 22.87 -4.80
CA ARG A 448 -4.81 22.50 -6.21
C ARG A 448 -4.75 21.00 -6.46
N ARG A 449 -4.94 20.20 -5.40
CA ARG A 449 -4.80 18.73 -5.44
C ARG A 449 -5.96 18.09 -4.72
N ALA A 450 -6.99 17.72 -5.48
CA ALA A 450 -8.17 17.09 -4.94
C ALA A 450 -8.71 16.00 -5.86
N VAL A 451 -9.17 14.90 -5.25
CA VAL A 451 -9.87 13.79 -5.92
C VAL A 451 -11.20 13.53 -5.24
N GLY A 452 -12.11 12.82 -5.93
CA GLY A 452 -13.42 12.44 -5.42
C GLY A 452 -14.57 13.23 -6.03
N LYS A 453 -15.76 13.14 -5.41
CA LYS A 453 -16.99 13.78 -5.91
C LYS A 453 -16.88 15.30 -5.93
N GLY A 454 -17.22 15.92 -7.06
CA GLY A 454 -17.01 17.31 -7.33
C GLY A 454 -17.88 18.28 -6.55
N ARG A 455 -19.10 17.88 -6.13
CA ARG A 455 -20.02 18.73 -5.34
C ARG A 455 -20.54 18.01 -4.13
N GLN A 456 -20.22 18.55 -2.95
CA GLN A 456 -20.66 18.00 -1.68
C GLN A 456 -20.98 19.11 -0.68
N SER A 457 -21.76 18.81 0.35
CA SER A 457 -22.09 19.74 1.44
C SER A 457 -21.87 19.08 2.79
N PHE A 458 -21.41 19.87 3.77
CA PHE A 458 -21.01 19.39 5.08
C PHE A 458 -21.56 20.28 6.18
N SER A 459 -22.35 19.72 7.09
CA SER A 459 -22.86 20.42 8.26
C SER A 459 -21.89 20.48 9.44
N HIS A 460 -20.82 19.64 9.39
CA HIS A 460 -19.79 19.59 10.42
C HIS A 460 -18.39 19.56 9.82
N PHE A 461 -17.44 20.13 10.59
CA PHE A 461 -16.02 20.06 10.31
C PHE A 461 -15.30 19.60 11.58
N ILE A 462 -14.54 18.52 11.48
CA ILE A 462 -13.64 18.06 12.54
C ILE A 462 -12.24 18.55 12.18
N TYR A 463 -11.61 19.28 13.09
CA TYR A 463 -10.27 19.86 12.90
C TYR A 463 -9.33 19.34 13.97
N ILE A 464 -8.20 18.81 13.56
CA ILE A 464 -7.10 18.40 14.47
C ILE A 464 -6.02 19.49 14.40
N PRO A 465 -5.89 20.40 15.38
CA PRO A 465 -4.88 21.44 15.35
C PRO A 465 -3.46 20.86 15.29
N PRO A 466 -2.53 21.43 14.48
CA PRO A 466 -1.17 20.91 14.35
C PRO A 466 -0.38 20.95 15.66
N GLU A 467 -0.66 21.91 16.54
CA GLU A 467 -0.07 22.03 17.87
C GLU A 467 -0.48 20.90 18.84
N LYS A 468 -1.59 20.20 18.54
CA LYS A 468 -2.04 19.03 19.30
C LYS A 468 -1.51 17.71 18.73
N PHE A 469 -0.93 17.75 17.53
CA PHE A 469 -0.32 16.59 16.92
C PHE A 469 1.09 16.36 17.48
N ASN A 470 1.30 15.14 17.96
CA ASN A 470 2.59 14.61 18.33
C ASN A 470 2.64 13.16 17.80
N TYR A 471 3.76 12.73 17.24
CA TYR A 471 3.89 11.37 16.71
C TYR A 471 3.47 10.28 17.71
N ARG A 472 3.76 10.46 19.02
CA ARG A 472 3.33 9.53 20.07
C ARG A 472 1.82 9.51 20.32
N SER A 473 1.10 10.53 19.91
CA SER A 473 -0.36 10.61 20.06
C SER A 473 -1.13 10.21 18.80
N SER A 474 -0.43 9.80 17.74
CA SER A 474 -1.01 9.44 16.44
C SER A 474 -2.19 8.46 16.56
N SER A 475 -2.00 7.32 17.23
CA SER A 475 -3.05 6.32 17.48
C SER A 475 -4.18 6.86 18.37
N SER A 476 -3.86 7.62 19.42
CA SER A 476 -4.89 8.20 20.31
C SER A 476 -5.75 9.25 19.59
N ILE A 477 -5.16 9.99 18.63
CA ILE A 477 -5.92 10.91 17.77
C ILE A 477 -6.87 10.11 16.86
N ALA A 478 -6.39 9.01 16.26
CA ALA A 478 -7.22 8.14 15.43
C ALA A 478 -8.42 7.56 16.22
N GLU A 479 -8.20 7.10 17.44
CA GLU A 479 -9.27 6.62 18.34
C GLU A 479 -10.27 7.74 18.67
N GLU A 480 -9.81 8.97 18.93
CA GLU A 480 -10.70 10.09 19.20
C GLU A 480 -11.53 10.45 17.97
N ILE A 481 -10.93 10.47 16.77
CA ILE A 481 -11.67 10.66 15.52
C ILE A 481 -12.75 9.56 15.37
N GLY A 482 -12.41 8.30 15.66
CA GLY A 482 -13.37 7.18 15.63
C GLY A 482 -14.54 7.36 16.58
N ARG A 483 -14.29 7.84 17.80
CA ARG A 483 -15.37 8.15 18.76
C ARG A 483 -16.27 9.30 18.28
N ILE A 484 -15.69 10.35 17.68
CA ILE A 484 -16.45 11.44 17.08
C ILE A 484 -17.26 10.92 15.88
N ASN A 485 -16.62 10.14 14.99
CA ASN A 485 -17.27 9.51 13.84
C ASN A 485 -18.53 8.72 14.25
N SER A 486 -18.42 7.91 15.29
CA SER A 486 -19.54 7.13 15.80
C SER A 486 -20.63 8.01 16.45
N SER A 487 -20.25 9.06 17.17
CA SER A 487 -21.20 9.98 17.82
C SER A 487 -22.01 10.79 16.80
N LEU A 488 -21.38 11.25 15.72
CA LEU A 488 -22.07 12.00 14.67
C LEU A 488 -23.05 11.14 13.86
N SER A 489 -22.80 9.84 13.72
CA SER A 489 -23.71 8.92 13.02
C SER A 489 -25.06 8.76 13.75
N VAL A 490 -25.05 8.75 15.08
CA VAL A 490 -26.26 8.62 15.92
C VAL A 490 -27.23 9.82 15.75
N PHE A 491 -26.71 10.99 15.39
CA PHE A 491 -27.53 12.18 15.18
C PHE A 491 -28.12 12.32 13.79
N GLY A 492 -28.00 11.29 12.93
CA GLY A 492 -28.52 11.32 11.54
C GLY A 492 -27.91 12.44 10.69
N THR A 493 -26.75 12.95 11.12
CA THR A 493 -26.09 14.05 10.42
C THR A 493 -25.52 13.60 9.10
N SER A 494 -25.73 14.41 8.08
CA SER A 494 -25.01 14.34 6.82
C SER A 494 -23.50 14.32 7.09
N ARG A 495 -22.76 13.63 6.23
CA ARG A 495 -21.31 13.48 6.26
C ARG A 495 -20.57 14.73 6.71
N TYR A 496 -19.55 14.56 7.53
CA TYR A 496 -18.68 15.65 7.98
C TYR A 496 -17.43 15.78 7.11
N PHE A 497 -16.74 16.92 7.22
CA PHE A 497 -15.43 17.16 6.64
C PHE A 497 -14.36 17.05 7.72
N LEU A 498 -13.21 16.41 7.42
CA LEU A 498 -12.13 16.18 8.38
C LEU A 498 -10.85 16.88 7.92
N GLY A 499 -10.27 17.74 8.77
CA GLY A 499 -8.96 18.35 8.56
C GLY A 499 -7.92 17.77 9.51
N VAL A 500 -6.82 17.26 8.95
CA VAL A 500 -5.76 16.58 9.70
C VAL A 500 -4.36 17.10 9.34
N PRO A 501 -3.45 17.21 10.33
CA PRO A 501 -2.05 17.52 10.08
C PRO A 501 -1.32 16.27 9.57
N GLY A 502 -0.57 16.41 8.49
CA GLY A 502 0.17 15.30 7.88
C GLY A 502 -0.75 14.31 7.17
N ARG A 503 -0.29 13.07 7.05
CA ARG A 503 -1.04 11.98 6.39
C ARG A 503 -2.08 11.35 7.31
N LEU A 504 -3.19 10.97 6.75
CA LEU A 504 -4.19 10.13 7.40
C LEU A 504 -4.05 8.67 6.90
N GLY A 505 -4.10 7.71 7.80
CA GLY A 505 -3.98 6.29 7.45
C GLY A 505 -2.55 5.84 7.11
N THR A 506 -1.56 6.49 7.70
CA THR A 506 -0.14 6.09 7.59
C THR A 506 0.24 5.12 8.71
N SER A 507 1.09 4.14 8.41
CA SER A 507 1.72 3.29 9.43
C SER A 507 2.98 3.94 10.05
N ASP A 508 3.46 5.06 9.50
CA ASP A 508 4.54 5.89 10.07
C ASP A 508 3.95 7.03 10.90
N GLU A 509 3.98 6.88 12.22
CA GLU A 509 3.47 7.88 13.18
C GLU A 509 4.10 9.27 13.03
N ALA A 510 5.33 9.34 12.51
CA ALA A 510 6.01 10.61 12.28
C ALA A 510 5.45 11.39 11.08
N LEU A 511 4.74 10.73 10.18
CA LEU A 511 4.14 11.34 9.00
C LEU A 511 2.71 11.83 9.22
N GLY A 512 2.01 11.33 10.26
CA GLY A 512 0.63 11.71 10.48
C GLY A 512 -0.15 10.78 11.41
N ILE A 513 -1.42 10.57 11.13
CA ILE A 513 -2.37 9.88 12.00
C ILE A 513 -2.59 8.45 11.52
N GLN A 514 -2.37 7.48 12.42
CA GLN A 514 -2.54 6.04 12.18
C GLN A 514 -4.02 5.62 12.22
N ALA A 515 -4.83 6.21 11.35
CA ALA A 515 -6.24 5.87 11.25
C ALA A 515 -6.48 4.74 10.26
N ASN A 516 -7.52 3.95 10.49
CA ASN A 516 -8.10 3.03 9.53
C ASN A 516 -9.46 3.55 9.01
N PHE A 517 -10.05 2.87 8.04
CA PHE A 517 -11.30 3.32 7.44
C PHE A 517 -12.46 3.38 8.44
N SER A 518 -12.52 2.51 9.47
CA SER A 518 -13.59 2.55 10.47
C SER A 518 -13.61 3.87 11.26
N ASN A 519 -12.43 4.45 11.51
CA ASN A 519 -12.32 5.73 12.23
C ASN A 519 -13.01 6.89 11.50
N ILE A 520 -13.18 6.80 10.17
CA ILE A 520 -13.72 7.88 9.33
C ILE A 520 -14.87 7.44 8.42
N SER A 521 -15.50 6.30 8.69
CA SER A 521 -16.51 5.69 7.81
C SER A 521 -17.68 6.60 7.44
N ASN A 522 -18.01 7.59 8.27
CA ASN A 522 -19.06 8.59 8.04
C ASN A 522 -18.54 9.92 7.45
N ALA A 523 -17.23 10.08 7.27
CA ALA A 523 -16.69 11.26 6.61
C ALA A 523 -17.15 11.34 5.14
N GLY A 524 -17.30 12.54 4.64
CA GLY A 524 -17.57 12.80 3.23
C GLY A 524 -16.40 13.46 2.52
N GLY A 525 -15.45 14.01 3.28
CA GLY A 525 -14.23 14.59 2.76
C GLY A 525 -13.13 14.71 3.81
N VAL A 526 -11.88 14.68 3.34
CA VAL A 526 -10.68 14.83 4.13
C VAL A 526 -9.79 15.88 3.50
N VAL A 527 -9.16 16.74 4.31
CA VAL A 527 -8.03 17.56 3.90
C VAL A 527 -6.82 17.24 4.75
N GLU A 528 -5.75 16.79 4.10
CA GLU A 528 -4.40 16.69 4.67
C GLU A 528 -3.70 18.03 4.47
N TYR A 529 -3.13 18.59 5.53
CA TYR A 529 -2.37 19.82 5.46
C TYR A 529 -1.00 19.66 6.13
N PRO A 530 0.04 20.44 5.70
CA PRO A 530 1.38 20.32 6.22
C PRO A 530 1.43 20.59 7.73
N ILE A 531 2.23 19.81 8.45
CA ILE A 531 2.49 20.02 9.88
C ILE A 531 3.40 21.25 10.06
N ARG A 532 4.40 21.38 9.19
CA ARG A 532 5.36 22.49 9.12
C ARG A 532 5.81 22.66 7.67
N GLU A 533 6.45 23.79 7.35
CA GLU A 533 6.93 24.06 5.99
C GLU A 533 7.94 23.01 5.48
N ASP A 534 8.78 22.50 6.37
CA ASP A 534 9.78 21.47 6.07
C ASP A 534 9.23 20.03 6.14
N LEU A 535 7.98 19.86 6.55
CA LEU A 535 7.31 18.58 6.70
C LEU A 535 5.94 18.60 6.00
N ALA A 536 5.97 18.85 4.68
CA ALA A 536 4.81 18.65 3.81
C ALA A 536 4.87 17.21 3.29
N PRO A 537 4.00 16.29 3.76
CA PRO A 537 3.98 14.94 3.23
C PRO A 537 3.53 14.98 1.77
N ASP A 538 4.11 14.10 0.93
CA ASP A 538 3.55 13.85 -0.38
C ASP A 538 2.11 13.40 -0.25
N ALA A 539 1.30 13.70 -1.26
CA ALA A 539 -0.06 13.19 -1.30
C ALA A 539 -0.09 11.66 -1.10
N SER A 540 -1.07 11.18 -0.34
CA SER A 540 -1.17 9.75 0.03
C SER A 540 -1.53 8.82 -1.15
N GLN A 541 -1.40 9.27 -2.41
CA GLN A 541 -1.72 8.47 -3.60
C GLN A 541 -0.96 7.14 -3.58
N GLY A 542 -1.69 6.07 -3.86
CA GLY A 542 -1.16 4.71 -3.91
C GLY A 542 -1.05 4.02 -2.56
N THR A 543 -1.59 4.62 -1.50
CA THR A 543 -1.77 3.91 -0.23
C THR A 543 -3.11 3.17 -0.22
N HIS A 544 -3.17 2.04 0.45
CA HIS A 544 -4.42 1.28 0.65
C HIS A 544 -5.52 2.15 1.30
N PHE A 545 -5.14 3.00 2.25
CA PHE A 545 -6.09 3.90 2.91
C PHE A 545 -6.73 4.88 1.91
N MET A 546 -5.92 5.52 1.06
CA MET A 546 -6.43 6.45 0.05
C MET A 546 -7.32 5.74 -0.98
N GLU A 547 -6.95 4.53 -1.41
CA GLU A 547 -7.76 3.74 -2.33
C GLU A 547 -9.15 3.42 -1.73
N ALA A 548 -9.20 3.06 -0.45
CA ALA A 548 -10.47 2.84 0.26
C ALA A 548 -11.32 4.12 0.32
N VAL A 549 -10.69 5.27 0.63
CA VAL A 549 -11.36 6.60 0.67
C VAL A 549 -11.92 6.99 -0.69
N ARG A 550 -11.12 6.82 -1.77
CA ARG A 550 -11.54 7.11 -3.14
C ARG A 550 -12.73 6.26 -3.59
N SER A 551 -12.66 4.97 -3.29
CA SER A 551 -13.69 3.99 -3.72
C SER A 551 -15.08 4.31 -3.20
N VAL A 552 -15.19 4.95 -2.04
CA VAL A 552 -16.47 5.39 -1.49
C VAL A 552 -16.90 6.78 -1.97
N GLY A 553 -16.15 7.39 -2.88
CA GLY A 553 -16.40 8.73 -3.42
C GLY A 553 -16.23 9.84 -2.38
N MET A 554 -15.44 9.61 -1.33
CA MET A 554 -15.05 10.64 -0.37
C MET A 554 -14.10 11.62 -1.05
N ALA A 555 -14.26 12.92 -0.79
CA ALA A 555 -13.31 13.90 -1.28
C ALA A 555 -12.00 13.78 -0.51
N PHE A 556 -10.89 13.76 -1.22
CA PHE A 556 -9.56 13.77 -0.63
C PHE A 556 -8.75 14.94 -1.18
N ILE A 557 -8.30 15.81 -0.28
CA ILE A 557 -7.62 17.06 -0.62
C ILE A 557 -6.24 17.04 0.03
N SER A 558 -5.19 17.28 -0.75
CA SER A 558 -3.85 17.57 -0.26
C SER A 558 -3.63 19.08 -0.36
N SER A 559 -3.53 19.74 0.76
CA SER A 559 -3.41 21.20 0.86
C SER A 559 -1.95 21.63 1.00
N GLU A 560 -1.59 22.77 0.42
CA GLU A 560 -0.35 23.47 0.69
C GLU A 560 -0.45 24.27 2.01
N MET A 561 0.68 24.81 2.51
CA MET A 561 0.68 25.74 3.64
C MET A 561 -0.26 26.91 3.37
N GLY A 562 -1.12 27.23 4.35
CA GLY A 562 -2.14 28.28 4.21
C GLY A 562 -3.39 27.91 3.41
N GLY A 563 -3.46 26.72 2.81
CA GLY A 563 -4.64 26.29 2.06
C GLY A 563 -5.85 25.95 2.95
N LEU A 564 -5.66 25.68 4.24
CA LEU A 564 -6.73 25.60 5.26
C LEU A 564 -6.74 26.91 6.07
N ASN A 565 -7.84 27.67 5.97
CA ASN A 565 -8.05 28.91 6.72
C ASN A 565 -8.77 28.62 8.05
N VAL A 566 -7.99 28.42 9.12
CA VAL A 566 -8.49 28.08 10.46
C VAL A 566 -9.26 29.26 11.09
N GLU A 567 -8.88 30.50 10.80
CA GLU A 567 -9.56 31.69 11.30
C GLU A 567 -11.00 31.76 10.77
N ASN A 568 -11.16 31.56 9.46
CA ASN A 568 -12.48 31.48 8.84
C ASN A 568 -13.28 30.29 9.39
N LEU A 569 -12.67 29.11 9.56
CA LEU A 569 -13.33 27.94 10.15
C LEU A 569 -13.90 28.27 11.52
N ARG A 570 -13.10 28.91 12.40
CA ARG A 570 -13.51 29.28 13.75
C ARG A 570 -14.56 30.40 13.78
N ARG A 571 -14.49 31.32 12.84
CA ARG A 571 -15.45 32.44 12.75
C ARG A 571 -16.81 32.02 12.20
N LEU A 572 -16.82 31.13 11.18
CA LEU A 572 -18.04 30.71 10.49
C LEU A 572 -18.76 29.56 11.18
N GLY A 573 -18.03 28.70 11.88
CA GLY A 573 -18.58 27.53 12.56
C GLY A 573 -18.86 27.78 14.04
N LYS A 574 -19.91 27.15 14.54
CA LYS A 574 -20.19 27.10 15.98
C LYS A 574 -19.50 25.90 16.59
N ARG A 575 -18.61 26.13 17.54
CA ARG A 575 -17.90 25.05 18.25
C ARG A 575 -18.89 24.15 18.98
N VAL A 576 -18.76 22.83 18.79
CA VAL A 576 -19.59 21.84 19.47
C VAL A 576 -18.87 21.41 20.75
N GLU A 577 -19.43 21.83 21.91
CA GLU A 577 -18.83 21.58 23.24
C GLU A 577 -19.21 20.19 23.83
N ARG A 578 -20.01 19.39 23.12
CA ARG A 578 -20.40 18.06 23.57
C ARG A 578 -19.23 17.08 23.47
N GLY A 579 -18.68 16.72 24.64
CA GLY A 579 -17.52 15.82 24.80
C GLY A 579 -16.23 16.61 24.98
N ALA A 580 -15.48 16.31 26.04
CA ALA A 580 -14.14 16.87 26.22
C ALA A 580 -13.17 16.19 25.25
N TRP A 581 -13.15 16.64 23.98
CA TRP A 581 -12.20 16.16 22.98
C TRP A 581 -10.82 16.72 23.29
N LYS A 582 -9.84 15.85 23.45
CA LYS A 582 -8.47 16.24 23.81
C LYS A 582 -7.72 16.82 22.61
N TYR A 583 -7.90 16.21 21.46
CA TYR A 583 -7.15 16.52 20.24
C TYR A 583 -7.97 17.28 19.21
N ALA A 584 -9.26 16.99 19.08
CA ALA A 584 -10.11 17.55 18.05
C ALA A 584 -10.85 18.82 18.49
N GLU A 585 -11.10 19.68 17.50
CA GLU A 585 -12.11 20.75 17.56
C GLU A 585 -13.22 20.38 16.57
N VAL A 586 -14.49 20.39 17.03
CA VAL A 586 -15.64 20.06 16.19
C VAL A 586 -16.47 21.32 15.98
N TYR A 587 -16.77 21.62 14.72
CA TYR A 587 -17.58 22.78 14.34
C TYR A 587 -18.83 22.33 13.62
N SER A 588 -19.98 22.96 13.93
CA SER A 588 -21.26 22.83 13.23
C SER A 588 -21.60 24.11 12.47
N PHE A 589 -22.29 23.97 11.35
CA PHE A 589 -22.70 25.09 10.49
C PHE A 589 -24.22 25.05 10.28
N GLU A 590 -24.90 26.17 10.51
CA GLU A 590 -26.34 26.32 10.25
C GLU A 590 -26.63 26.15 8.75
N LYS A 591 -25.87 26.87 7.90
CA LYS A 591 -25.83 26.64 6.47
C LYS A 591 -24.60 25.74 6.19
N PRO A 592 -24.77 24.53 5.62
CA PRO A 592 -23.66 23.63 5.38
C PRO A 592 -22.56 24.26 4.53
N LEU A 593 -21.28 23.94 4.84
CA LEU A 593 -20.15 24.22 3.97
C LEU A 593 -20.34 23.50 2.64
N ARG A 594 -19.96 24.15 1.56
CA ARG A 594 -19.98 23.57 0.23
C ARG A 594 -18.57 23.33 -0.30
N LEU A 595 -18.36 22.12 -0.81
CA LEU A 595 -17.17 21.75 -1.58
C LEU A 595 -17.52 21.77 -3.06
N ASP A 596 -16.70 22.44 -3.85
CA ASP A 596 -16.64 22.29 -5.30
C ASP A 596 -15.23 21.87 -5.71
N ILE A 597 -15.12 20.83 -6.56
CA ILE A 597 -13.87 20.37 -7.20
C ILE A 597 -14.04 20.51 -8.70
N ASP A 598 -13.07 21.14 -9.36
CA ASP A 598 -13.09 21.31 -10.83
C ASP A 598 -12.47 20.11 -11.55
N LYS A 599 -12.53 20.12 -12.88
CA LYS A 599 -11.98 19.05 -13.73
C LYS A 599 -10.44 18.96 -13.66
N GLN A 600 -9.76 20.01 -13.25
CA GLN A 600 -8.32 20.08 -13.08
C GLN A 600 -7.86 19.57 -11.71
N GLY A 601 -8.79 19.27 -10.79
CA GLY A 601 -8.47 18.84 -9.43
C GLY A 601 -8.22 19.99 -8.46
N ASN A 602 -8.57 21.24 -8.82
CA ASN A 602 -8.61 22.33 -7.86
C ASN A 602 -9.88 22.21 -7.00
N ALA A 603 -9.77 22.53 -5.71
CA ALA A 603 -10.87 22.44 -4.76
C ALA A 603 -11.05 23.72 -3.96
N ILE A 604 -12.31 24.03 -3.65
CA ILE A 604 -12.68 25.08 -2.71
C ILE A 604 -13.79 24.58 -1.78
N LEU A 605 -13.55 24.69 -0.46
CA LEU A 605 -14.56 24.47 0.59
C LEU A 605 -14.93 25.81 1.19
N TYR A 606 -16.21 26.18 1.15
CA TYR A 606 -16.65 27.51 1.51
C TYR A 606 -18.03 27.53 2.15
N HIS A 607 -18.32 28.61 2.90
CA HIS A 607 -19.64 28.92 3.44
C HIS A 607 -20.42 29.78 2.45
N ARG A 608 -21.66 29.41 2.17
CA ARG A 608 -22.59 30.26 1.38
C ARG A 608 -23.17 31.38 2.22
N GLU A 609 -23.16 32.57 1.69
CA GLU A 609 -23.90 33.71 2.28
C GLU A 609 -25.40 33.46 2.35
#